data_694f3cf1ffdeb6ac173f9f860b6177f8
#
_entry.id   694f3cf1ffdeb6ac173f9f860b6177f8
#
_cell.length_a   1.000
_cell.length_b   1.000
_cell.length_c   1.000
_cell.angle_alpha   90.00
_cell.angle_beta   90.00
_cell.angle_gamma   90.00
#
_symmetry.space_group_name_H-M   'P 1'
#
loop_
_entity.id
_entity.type
_entity.pdbx_description
1 polymer ?
#
loop_
_entity_poly.entity_id
_entity_poly.type
_entity_poly.pdbx_seq_one_letter_code
_entity_poly.pdbx_strand_id
1 'polypeptide(L)'
;MASLVSAVDRAIHILKAFEADKDEYSLTELCSLIKLNKSTAHGLLTTLCQYQFLLRDEKTRKYRLGPALIRLGHLAHEQMDIRQIVRPYMEALMQQTNKSVLLGMFYDTRITLIDKVDPVGSLHVSAVIGQQIPFSAGSFGKVFLAWKPEAEVDKLLAERPLTAYTPASIVDPVVYKKELARVRQQGYAIDDQEEYLLGVKAISVPLRDFQGVVAAMTIAGFTSRSSGEPSQATISAITQAAADISKQLGQ
;
A
#
# COMPACT_ATOMS: atom_id res chain seq x y z
N MET A 1 14.40 24.22 5.83
CA MET A 1 14.26 22.94 5.13
C MET A 1 15.64 22.46 4.73
N ALA A 2 16.03 21.22 5.08
CA ALA A 2 17.30 20.68 4.62
C ALA A 2 17.27 20.50 3.10
N SER A 3 18.33 20.94 2.40
CA SER A 3 18.42 20.77 0.95
C SER A 3 18.71 19.30 0.63
N LEU A 4 17.95 18.70 -0.29
CA LEU A 4 18.19 17.34 -0.74
C LEU A 4 19.53 17.24 -1.47
N VAL A 5 20.28 16.16 -1.22
CA VAL A 5 21.52 15.87 -1.96
C VAL A 5 21.13 15.35 -3.35
N SER A 6 21.28 16.18 -4.36
CA SER A 6 20.79 15.96 -5.73
C SER A 6 21.19 14.60 -6.33
N ALA A 7 22.40 14.09 -6.06
CA ALA A 7 22.83 12.79 -6.58
C ALA A 7 22.08 11.62 -5.92
N VAL A 8 21.85 11.68 -4.60
CA VAL A 8 21.10 10.67 -3.85
C VAL A 8 19.63 10.67 -4.26
N ASP A 9 19.03 11.85 -4.37
CA ASP A 9 17.65 12.02 -4.81
C ASP A 9 17.42 11.39 -6.20
N ARG A 10 18.31 11.67 -7.15
CA ARG A 10 18.26 11.09 -8.49
C ARG A 10 18.46 9.57 -8.50
N ALA A 11 19.35 9.03 -7.67
CA ALA A 11 19.53 7.58 -7.54
C ALA A 11 18.27 6.90 -7.00
N ILE A 12 17.61 7.53 -6.02
CA ILE A 12 16.32 7.04 -5.49
C ILE A 12 15.25 7.06 -6.57
N HIS A 13 15.16 8.13 -7.37
CA HIS A 13 14.22 8.20 -8.48
C HIS A 13 14.46 7.11 -9.54
N ILE A 14 15.72 6.75 -9.82
CA ILE A 14 16.05 5.62 -10.70
C ILE A 14 15.46 4.32 -10.12
N LEU A 15 15.70 4.03 -8.84
CA LEU A 15 15.17 2.81 -8.21
C LEU A 15 13.64 2.78 -8.17
N LYS A 16 13.01 3.93 -7.95
CA LYS A 16 11.56 4.06 -7.94
C LYS A 16 10.89 4.00 -9.32
N ALA A 17 11.66 4.07 -10.40
CA ALA A 17 11.13 3.96 -11.77
C ALA A 17 10.70 2.53 -12.13
N PHE A 18 11.19 1.52 -11.42
CA PHE A 18 10.84 0.12 -11.66
C PHE A 18 9.49 -0.18 -11.00
N GLU A 19 8.52 -0.60 -11.82
CA GLU A 19 7.15 -0.91 -11.41
C GLU A 19 6.82 -2.37 -11.78
N ALA A 20 5.73 -2.90 -11.20
CA ALA A 20 5.39 -4.33 -11.34
C ALA A 20 5.08 -4.77 -12.78
N ASP A 21 4.63 -3.84 -13.62
CA ASP A 21 4.29 -4.08 -15.03
C ASP A 21 5.45 -3.83 -15.99
N LYS A 22 6.57 -3.28 -15.49
CA LYS A 22 7.79 -3.08 -16.25
C LYS A 22 9.04 -3.26 -15.38
N ASP A 23 9.69 -4.38 -15.55
CA ASP A 23 10.83 -4.85 -14.75
C ASP A 23 12.21 -4.51 -15.34
N GLU A 24 12.27 -4.06 -16.60
CA GLU A 24 13.52 -3.72 -17.27
C GLU A 24 13.47 -2.39 -18.03
N TYR A 25 14.54 -1.60 -17.92
CA TYR A 25 14.68 -0.30 -18.60
C TYR A 25 16.05 -0.16 -19.26
N SER A 26 16.07 0.42 -20.46
CA SER A 26 17.30 0.91 -21.09
C SER A 26 17.75 2.24 -20.45
N LEU A 27 19.02 2.62 -20.64
CA LEU A 27 19.55 3.92 -20.24
C LEU A 27 18.68 5.08 -20.77
N THR A 28 18.26 5.01 -22.04
CA THR A 28 17.49 6.07 -22.68
C THR A 28 16.11 6.25 -22.06
N GLU A 29 15.44 5.15 -21.75
CA GLU A 29 14.13 5.18 -21.07
C GLU A 29 14.24 5.80 -19.67
N LEU A 30 15.23 5.36 -18.88
CA LEU A 30 15.48 5.95 -17.56
C LEU A 30 15.79 7.45 -17.64
N CYS A 31 16.65 7.86 -18.59
CA CYS A 31 16.94 9.29 -18.79
C CYS A 31 15.69 10.10 -19.09
N SER A 32 14.77 9.56 -19.91
CA SER A 32 13.52 10.23 -20.25
C SER A 32 12.57 10.34 -19.06
N LEU A 33 12.42 9.25 -18.29
CA LEU A 33 11.55 9.19 -17.12
C LEU A 33 11.96 10.18 -16.02
N ILE A 34 13.25 10.24 -15.72
CA ILE A 34 13.78 11.04 -14.61
C ILE A 34 14.39 12.39 -15.06
N LYS A 35 14.25 12.72 -16.35
CA LYS A 35 14.73 13.97 -16.97
C LYS A 35 16.22 14.25 -16.68
N LEU A 36 17.08 13.24 -16.83
CA LEU A 36 18.52 13.35 -16.66
C LEU A 36 19.26 13.26 -17.99
N ASN A 37 20.41 13.95 -18.05
CA ASN A 37 21.35 13.74 -19.16
C ASN A 37 22.03 12.37 -19.04
N LYS A 38 22.45 11.81 -20.21
CA LYS A 38 23.02 10.46 -20.29
C LYS A 38 24.28 10.25 -19.44
N SER A 39 25.14 11.26 -19.31
CA SER A 39 26.40 11.12 -18.56
C SER A 39 26.13 10.99 -17.05
N THR A 40 25.25 11.84 -16.49
CA THR A 40 24.86 11.77 -15.08
C THR A 40 24.13 10.45 -14.79
N ALA A 41 23.16 10.07 -15.63
CA ALA A 41 22.44 8.82 -15.46
C ALA A 41 23.38 7.61 -15.52
N HIS A 42 24.34 7.59 -16.46
CA HIS A 42 25.33 6.51 -16.58
C HIS A 42 26.17 6.37 -15.31
N GLY A 43 26.67 7.48 -14.74
CA GLY A 43 27.43 7.46 -13.48
C GLY A 43 26.61 6.88 -12.30
N LEU A 44 25.34 7.31 -12.15
CA LEU A 44 24.46 6.81 -11.10
C LEU A 44 24.14 5.30 -11.30
N LEU A 45 23.83 4.88 -12.53
CA LEU A 45 23.55 3.48 -12.85
C LEU A 45 24.77 2.58 -12.64
N THR A 46 25.98 3.06 -13.00
CA THR A 46 27.23 2.33 -12.72
C THR A 46 27.41 2.12 -11.21
N THR A 47 27.21 3.18 -10.41
CA THR A 47 27.28 3.08 -8.94
C THR A 47 26.25 2.11 -8.38
N LEU A 48 24.99 2.22 -8.80
CA LEU A 48 23.91 1.31 -8.36
C LEU A 48 24.20 -0.15 -8.75
N CYS A 49 24.79 -0.40 -9.92
CA CYS A 49 25.19 -1.74 -10.33
C CYS A 49 26.38 -2.25 -9.50
N GLN A 50 27.38 -1.41 -9.21
CA GLN A 50 28.51 -1.78 -8.37
C GLN A 50 28.08 -2.26 -6.99
N TYR A 51 27.06 -1.63 -6.40
CA TYR A 51 26.48 -2.01 -5.11
C TYR A 51 25.32 -3.00 -5.20
N GLN A 52 25.11 -3.60 -6.38
CA GLN A 52 24.07 -4.60 -6.63
C GLN A 52 22.62 -4.13 -6.33
N PHE A 53 22.37 -2.83 -6.31
CA PHE A 53 21.01 -2.27 -6.29
C PHE A 53 20.33 -2.44 -7.66
N LEU A 54 21.10 -2.41 -8.72
CA LEU A 54 20.68 -2.74 -10.08
C LEU A 54 21.57 -3.85 -10.64
N LEU A 55 21.05 -4.58 -11.60
CA LEU A 55 21.81 -5.46 -12.48
C LEU A 55 21.66 -4.96 -13.91
N ARG A 56 22.71 -5.08 -14.71
CA ARG A 56 22.69 -4.80 -16.14
C ARG A 56 22.82 -6.09 -16.92
N ASP A 57 21.88 -6.32 -17.81
CA ASP A 57 21.98 -7.44 -18.75
C ASP A 57 23.02 -7.11 -19.85
N GLU A 58 23.98 -8.02 -20.08
CA GLU A 58 25.07 -7.82 -21.02
C GLU A 58 24.60 -7.84 -22.49
N LYS A 59 23.52 -8.59 -22.79
CA LYS A 59 23.00 -8.74 -24.15
C LYS A 59 22.08 -7.60 -24.54
N THR A 60 21.07 -7.32 -23.67
CA THR A 60 20.04 -6.29 -23.93
C THR A 60 20.48 -4.90 -23.53
N ARG A 61 21.56 -4.79 -22.72
CA ARG A 61 22.02 -3.54 -22.10
C ARG A 61 20.99 -2.85 -21.23
N LYS A 62 19.91 -3.54 -20.85
CA LYS A 62 18.89 -3.05 -19.95
C LYS A 62 19.26 -3.26 -18.49
N TYR A 63 18.65 -2.47 -17.62
CA TYR A 63 18.81 -2.49 -16.17
C TYR A 63 17.58 -3.08 -15.54
N ARG A 64 17.75 -3.86 -14.47
CA ARG A 64 16.72 -4.42 -13.60
C ARG A 64 17.12 -4.28 -12.14
N LEU A 65 16.16 -4.42 -11.21
CA LEU A 65 16.43 -4.40 -9.78
C LEU A 65 17.38 -5.52 -9.37
N GLY A 66 18.32 -5.21 -8.48
CA GLY A 66 19.37 -6.10 -8.02
C GLY A 66 19.13 -6.70 -6.63
N PRO A 67 19.89 -7.75 -6.25
CA PRO A 67 19.67 -8.51 -5.02
C PRO A 67 19.95 -7.74 -3.73
N ALA A 68 20.69 -6.62 -3.77
CA ALA A 68 20.89 -5.77 -2.60
C ALA A 68 19.57 -5.26 -2.02
N LEU A 69 18.56 -5.01 -2.87
CA LEU A 69 17.24 -4.57 -2.44
C LEU A 69 16.49 -5.66 -1.70
N ILE A 70 16.63 -6.93 -2.09
CA ILE A 70 16.01 -8.06 -1.39
C ILE A 70 16.54 -8.12 0.05
N ARG A 71 17.88 -8.06 0.22
CA ARG A 71 18.51 -8.10 1.54
C ARG A 71 18.10 -6.92 2.42
N LEU A 72 18.14 -5.70 1.89
CA LEU A 72 17.76 -4.51 2.66
C LEU A 72 16.28 -4.49 2.99
N GLY A 73 15.43 -4.91 2.05
CA GLY A 73 14.01 -5.06 2.28
C GLY A 73 13.71 -6.09 3.36
N HIS A 74 14.42 -7.22 3.38
CA HIS A 74 14.29 -8.23 4.43
C HIS A 74 14.68 -7.69 5.81
N LEU A 75 15.83 -7.01 5.93
CA LEU A 75 16.26 -6.39 7.18
C LEU A 75 15.28 -5.31 7.67
N ALA A 76 14.79 -4.46 6.78
CA ALA A 76 13.78 -3.48 7.12
C ALA A 76 12.47 -4.15 7.58
N HIS A 77 12.13 -5.25 6.93
CA HIS A 77 10.97 -6.07 7.25
C HIS A 77 11.07 -6.69 8.65
N GLU A 78 12.23 -7.25 9.03
CA GLU A 78 12.44 -7.85 10.37
C GLU A 78 12.42 -6.82 11.50
N GLN A 79 12.77 -5.57 11.22
CA GLN A 79 12.76 -4.48 12.21
C GLN A 79 11.37 -3.86 12.45
N MET A 80 10.35 -4.30 11.72
CA MET A 80 8.98 -3.81 11.89
C MET A 80 8.23 -4.64 12.95
N ASP A 81 8.36 -4.26 14.22
CA ASP A 81 7.69 -4.90 15.38
C ASP A 81 6.17 -5.06 15.19
N ILE A 82 5.52 -4.12 14.49
CA ILE A 82 4.08 -4.14 14.23
C ILE A 82 3.62 -5.44 13.54
N ARG A 83 4.46 -6.03 12.69
CA ARG A 83 4.11 -7.27 11.98
C ARG A 83 4.09 -8.48 12.89
N GLN A 84 5.01 -8.56 13.85
CA GLN A 84 5.03 -9.63 14.84
C GLN A 84 3.77 -9.58 15.72
N ILE A 85 3.32 -8.38 16.05
CA ILE A 85 2.10 -8.15 16.82
C ILE A 85 0.85 -8.51 16.02
N VAL A 86 0.80 -8.08 14.74
CA VAL A 86 -0.43 -8.17 13.92
C VAL A 86 -0.61 -9.54 13.29
N ARG A 87 0.47 -10.24 12.95
CA ARG A 87 0.45 -11.52 12.22
C ARG A 87 -0.47 -12.59 12.82
N PRO A 88 -0.46 -12.86 14.13
CA PRO A 88 -1.36 -13.86 14.73
C PRO A 88 -2.85 -13.52 14.54
N TYR A 89 -3.21 -12.23 14.61
CA TYR A 89 -4.58 -11.77 14.37
C TYR A 89 -4.97 -11.91 12.90
N MET A 90 -4.06 -11.62 11.97
CA MET A 90 -4.31 -11.82 10.53
C MET A 90 -4.59 -13.30 10.22
N GLU A 91 -3.83 -14.21 10.79
CA GLU A 91 -3.99 -15.65 10.61
C GLU A 91 -5.33 -16.13 11.17
N ALA A 92 -5.70 -15.68 12.36
CA ALA A 92 -6.99 -16.01 12.97
C ALA A 92 -8.17 -15.49 12.12
N LEU A 93 -8.10 -14.23 11.64
CA LEU A 93 -9.12 -13.65 10.79
C LEU A 93 -9.21 -14.37 9.43
N MET A 94 -8.08 -14.73 8.84
CA MET A 94 -8.05 -15.52 7.60
C MET A 94 -8.72 -16.88 7.79
N GLN A 95 -8.41 -17.60 8.88
CA GLN A 95 -9.05 -18.89 9.20
C GLN A 95 -10.55 -18.75 9.40
N GLN A 96 -10.99 -17.69 10.10
CA GLN A 96 -12.41 -17.46 10.38
C GLN A 96 -13.21 -17.07 9.13
N THR A 97 -12.62 -16.28 8.23
CA THR A 97 -13.33 -15.69 7.09
C THR A 97 -13.08 -16.40 5.77
N ASN A 98 -12.01 -17.21 5.68
CA ASN A 98 -11.49 -17.80 4.45
C ASN A 98 -11.24 -16.76 3.35
N LYS A 99 -10.75 -15.55 3.74
CA LYS A 99 -10.43 -14.44 2.86
C LYS A 99 -9.01 -13.96 3.11
N SER A 100 -8.42 -13.25 2.12
CA SER A 100 -7.13 -12.60 2.30
C SER A 100 -7.19 -11.54 3.37
N VAL A 101 -6.18 -11.51 4.25
CA VAL A 101 -5.98 -10.44 5.22
C VAL A 101 -4.69 -9.72 4.89
N LEU A 102 -4.79 -8.42 4.73
CA LEU A 102 -3.73 -7.54 4.27
C LEU A 102 -3.37 -6.56 5.36
N LEU A 103 -2.07 -6.24 5.50
CA LEU A 103 -1.57 -5.20 6.38
C LEU A 103 -0.82 -4.17 5.54
N GLY A 104 -1.21 -2.90 5.66
CA GLY A 104 -0.58 -1.81 4.94
C GLY A 104 -0.22 -0.63 5.83
N MET A 105 0.79 0.10 5.44
CA MET A 105 1.20 1.38 6.05
C MET A 105 1.06 2.50 5.04
N PHE A 106 0.60 3.65 5.52
CA PHE A 106 0.51 4.86 4.70
C PHE A 106 1.86 5.58 4.73
N TYR A 107 2.48 5.65 3.58
CA TYR A 107 3.74 6.35 3.43
C TYR A 107 3.66 7.33 2.25
N ASP A 108 4.01 8.58 2.51
CA ASP A 108 3.88 9.69 1.57
C ASP A 108 2.41 9.88 1.13
N THR A 109 2.01 9.38 -0.02
CA THR A 109 0.64 9.48 -0.56
C THR A 109 0.11 8.13 -1.03
N ARG A 110 0.77 7.05 -0.61
CA ARG A 110 0.43 5.67 -1.00
C ARG A 110 0.39 4.75 0.21
N ILE A 111 -0.33 3.68 0.07
CA ILE A 111 -0.35 2.59 1.04
C ILE A 111 0.62 1.53 0.53
N THR A 112 1.65 1.23 1.33
CA THR A 112 2.56 0.11 1.03
C THR A 112 2.08 -1.12 1.77
N LEU A 113 1.82 -2.20 1.04
CA LEU A 113 1.48 -3.48 1.62
C LEU A 113 2.72 -4.10 2.28
N ILE A 114 2.66 -4.32 3.59
CA ILE A 114 3.81 -4.79 4.39
C ILE A 114 3.70 -6.24 4.83
N ASP A 115 2.48 -6.79 4.89
CA ASP A 115 2.24 -8.21 5.14
C ASP A 115 0.89 -8.66 4.56
N LYS A 116 0.74 -9.97 4.33
CA LYS A 116 -0.52 -10.59 3.94
C LYS A 116 -0.61 -12.04 4.38
N VAL A 117 -1.85 -12.50 4.57
CA VAL A 117 -2.19 -13.91 4.81
C VAL A 117 -3.30 -14.30 3.84
N ASP A 118 -3.04 -15.29 3.02
CA ASP A 118 -4.00 -15.80 2.05
C ASP A 118 -4.55 -17.16 2.50
N PRO A 119 -5.82 -17.48 2.18
CA PRO A 119 -6.39 -18.80 2.42
C PRO A 119 -5.74 -19.85 1.51
N VAL A 120 -5.51 -21.04 2.04
CA VAL A 120 -4.89 -22.15 1.29
C VAL A 120 -5.91 -22.77 0.34
N GLY A 121 -5.54 -22.94 -0.93
CA GLY A 121 -6.35 -23.67 -1.93
C GLY A 121 -7.61 -22.94 -2.40
N SER A 122 -7.85 -21.70 -1.98
CA SER A 122 -8.98 -20.86 -2.38
C SER A 122 -8.56 -19.76 -3.36
N LEU A 123 -9.53 -19.25 -4.12
CA LEU A 123 -9.35 -18.05 -4.90
C LEU A 123 -9.11 -16.88 -3.94
N HIS A 124 -8.00 -16.17 -4.09
CA HIS A 124 -7.61 -15.05 -3.22
C HIS A 124 -7.23 -13.82 -4.02
N VAL A 125 -7.31 -12.66 -3.38
CA VAL A 125 -6.96 -11.39 -4.01
C VAL A 125 -5.45 -11.35 -4.24
N SER A 126 -5.05 -11.22 -5.51
CA SER A 126 -3.63 -11.11 -5.87
C SER A 126 -3.09 -9.77 -5.38
N ALA A 127 -2.26 -9.83 -4.34
CA ALA A 127 -1.55 -8.68 -3.79
C ALA A 127 -0.13 -9.11 -3.42
N VAL A 128 0.86 -8.24 -3.59
CA VAL A 128 2.27 -8.54 -3.36
C VAL A 128 2.82 -7.63 -2.27
N ILE A 129 3.58 -8.20 -1.32
CA ILE A 129 4.28 -7.40 -0.31
C ILE A 129 5.22 -6.40 -1.02
N GLY A 130 5.18 -5.14 -0.60
CA GLY A 130 5.86 -4.03 -1.25
C GLY A 130 5.01 -3.32 -2.32
N GLN A 131 3.87 -3.89 -2.72
CA GLN A 131 2.95 -3.24 -3.64
C GLN A 131 2.46 -1.91 -3.07
N GLN A 132 2.43 -0.89 -3.91
CA GLN A 132 1.88 0.41 -3.57
C GLN A 132 0.44 0.52 -4.06
N ILE A 133 -0.46 0.80 -3.13
CA ILE A 133 -1.88 0.99 -3.37
C ILE A 133 -2.18 2.50 -3.27
N PRO A 134 -2.93 3.09 -4.21
CA PRO A 134 -3.30 4.50 -4.13
C PRO A 134 -4.10 4.81 -2.87
N PHE A 135 -3.95 6.03 -2.34
CA PHE A 135 -4.69 6.47 -1.14
C PHE A 135 -6.21 6.48 -1.32
N SER A 136 -6.69 6.60 -2.55
CA SER A 136 -8.11 6.60 -2.89
C SER A 136 -8.68 5.20 -3.19
N ALA A 137 -7.87 4.14 -3.03
CA ALA A 137 -8.28 2.78 -3.35
C ALA A 137 -9.21 2.20 -2.28
N GLY A 138 -10.49 2.17 -2.55
CA GLY A 138 -11.52 1.49 -1.77
C GLY A 138 -11.49 1.78 -0.26
N SER A 139 -11.75 0.76 0.55
CA SER A 139 -11.79 0.90 2.01
C SER A 139 -10.42 1.15 2.64
N PHE A 140 -9.34 0.66 2.03
CA PHE A 140 -8.00 0.71 2.61
C PHE A 140 -7.50 2.15 2.80
N GLY A 141 -7.65 3.00 1.76
CA GLY A 141 -7.25 4.40 1.84
C GLY A 141 -8.11 5.22 2.79
N LYS A 142 -9.42 4.94 2.84
CA LYS A 142 -10.36 5.66 3.67
C LYS A 142 -9.99 5.61 5.16
N VAL A 143 -9.50 4.47 5.67
CA VAL A 143 -9.11 4.36 7.09
C VAL A 143 -7.90 5.18 7.46
N PHE A 144 -6.99 5.46 6.54
CA PHE A 144 -5.87 6.36 6.81
C PHE A 144 -6.32 7.82 6.80
N LEU A 145 -7.14 8.19 5.81
CA LEU A 145 -7.54 9.59 5.63
C LEU A 145 -8.62 10.03 6.62
N ALA A 146 -9.45 9.12 7.10
CA ALA A 146 -10.52 9.45 8.03
C ALA A 146 -10.04 10.09 9.34
N TRP A 147 -8.79 9.82 9.76
CA TRP A 147 -8.21 10.39 10.99
C TRP A 147 -7.17 11.49 10.74
N LYS A 148 -6.94 11.87 9.49
CA LYS A 148 -6.12 13.04 9.19
C LYS A 148 -6.87 14.33 9.44
N PRO A 149 -6.17 15.44 9.78
CA PRO A 149 -6.76 16.78 9.79
C PRO A 149 -7.40 17.11 8.45
N GLU A 150 -8.57 17.77 8.47
CA GLU A 150 -9.32 18.08 7.24
C GLU A 150 -8.49 18.90 6.25
N ALA A 151 -7.69 19.84 6.73
CA ALA A 151 -6.80 20.64 5.89
C ALA A 151 -5.74 19.79 5.16
N GLU A 152 -5.25 18.70 5.77
CA GLU A 152 -4.32 17.77 5.11
C GLU A 152 -5.03 16.96 4.02
N VAL A 153 -6.27 16.53 4.30
CA VAL A 153 -7.10 15.82 3.32
C VAL A 153 -7.40 16.73 2.13
N ASP A 154 -7.81 17.98 2.39
CA ASP A 154 -8.09 18.96 1.33
C ASP A 154 -6.87 19.23 0.45
N LYS A 155 -5.70 19.41 1.07
CA LYS A 155 -4.44 19.57 0.35
C LYS A 155 -4.13 18.36 -0.51
N LEU A 156 -4.23 17.15 0.05
CA LEU A 156 -3.97 15.91 -0.68
C LEU A 156 -4.90 15.74 -1.88
N LEU A 157 -6.20 15.99 -1.71
CA LEU A 157 -7.20 15.89 -2.78
C LEU A 157 -7.00 16.96 -3.88
N ALA A 158 -6.52 18.15 -3.51
CA ALA A 158 -6.19 19.20 -4.47
C ALA A 158 -4.93 18.86 -5.30
N GLU A 159 -3.91 18.29 -4.66
CA GLU A 159 -2.66 17.90 -5.32
C GLU A 159 -2.79 16.59 -6.11
N ARG A 160 -3.69 15.70 -5.70
CA ARG A 160 -3.90 14.38 -6.29
C ARG A 160 -5.40 14.09 -6.40
N PRO A 161 -6.01 14.37 -7.55
CA PRO A 161 -7.43 14.08 -7.77
C PRO A 161 -7.75 12.59 -7.56
N LEU A 162 -8.97 12.33 -7.08
CA LEU A 162 -9.49 10.97 -6.93
C LEU A 162 -9.56 10.30 -8.31
N THR A 163 -9.13 9.05 -8.37
CA THR A 163 -9.08 8.26 -9.61
C THR A 163 -10.25 7.28 -9.65
N ALA A 164 -10.92 7.20 -10.79
CA ALA A 164 -11.92 6.18 -11.07
C ALA A 164 -11.21 4.87 -11.46
N TYR A 165 -11.23 3.88 -10.58
CA TYR A 165 -10.72 2.53 -10.85
C TYR A 165 -11.82 1.63 -11.42
N THR A 166 -13.06 1.88 -10.99
CA THR A 166 -14.28 1.18 -11.43
C THR A 166 -15.40 2.22 -11.62
N PRO A 167 -16.52 1.84 -12.23
CA PRO A 167 -17.69 2.71 -12.30
C PRO A 167 -18.27 3.12 -10.95
N ALA A 168 -17.98 2.38 -9.89
CA ALA A 168 -18.44 2.65 -8.52
C ALA A 168 -17.45 3.50 -7.69
N SER A 169 -16.27 3.83 -8.22
CA SER A 169 -15.28 4.65 -7.52
C SER A 169 -15.83 6.02 -7.15
N ILE A 170 -15.61 6.44 -5.92
CA ILE A 170 -15.95 7.80 -5.48
C ILE A 170 -14.89 8.76 -6.01
N VAL A 171 -15.27 9.62 -6.95
CA VAL A 171 -14.38 10.61 -7.57
C VAL A 171 -14.70 12.06 -7.18
N ASP A 172 -15.85 12.31 -6.56
CA ASP A 172 -16.23 13.61 -6.05
C ASP A 172 -15.60 13.83 -4.64
N PRO A 173 -14.76 14.87 -4.45
CA PRO A 173 -14.12 15.14 -3.15
C PRO A 173 -15.12 15.41 -2.02
N VAL A 174 -16.27 15.99 -2.31
CA VAL A 174 -17.30 16.28 -1.29
C VAL A 174 -17.94 14.98 -0.82
N VAL A 175 -18.26 14.08 -1.75
CA VAL A 175 -18.81 12.75 -1.44
C VAL A 175 -17.77 11.93 -0.68
N TYR A 176 -16.51 11.98 -1.13
CA TYR A 176 -15.41 11.26 -0.47
C TYR A 176 -15.19 11.72 0.97
N LYS A 177 -15.20 13.04 1.24
CA LYS A 177 -15.09 13.58 2.60
C LYS A 177 -16.26 13.18 3.50
N LYS A 178 -17.49 13.12 2.98
CA LYS A 178 -18.63 12.58 3.72
C LYS A 178 -18.43 11.12 4.11
N GLU A 179 -17.89 10.32 3.19
CA GLU A 179 -17.55 8.94 3.47
C GLU A 179 -16.44 8.82 4.54
N LEU A 180 -15.40 9.67 4.49
CA LEU A 180 -14.38 9.71 5.56
C LEU A 180 -14.98 10.05 6.92
N ALA A 181 -15.95 10.96 6.98
CA ALA A 181 -16.64 11.27 8.22
C ALA A 181 -17.44 10.06 8.76
N ARG A 182 -18.10 9.31 7.87
CA ARG A 182 -18.78 8.06 8.22
C ARG A 182 -17.81 7.03 8.78
N VAL A 183 -16.68 6.83 8.10
CA VAL A 183 -15.61 5.91 8.52
C VAL A 183 -15.06 6.28 9.89
N ARG A 184 -14.85 7.57 10.16
CA ARG A 184 -14.42 8.08 11.49
C ARG A 184 -15.40 7.75 12.58
N GLN A 185 -16.70 7.89 12.31
CA GLN A 185 -17.77 7.65 13.28
C GLN A 185 -17.91 6.16 13.61
N GLN A 186 -17.88 5.29 12.59
CA GLN A 186 -18.10 3.84 12.77
C GLN A 186 -16.84 3.06 13.12
N GLY A 187 -15.63 3.61 12.88
CA GLY A 187 -14.35 3.01 13.21
C GLY A 187 -13.75 2.09 12.16
N TYR A 188 -14.41 1.88 11.03
CA TYR A 188 -13.97 1.02 9.93
C TYR A 188 -14.46 1.56 8.57
N ALA A 189 -13.88 1.10 7.48
CA ALA A 189 -14.35 1.38 6.12
C ALA A 189 -14.75 0.09 5.43
N ILE A 190 -15.82 0.14 4.61
CA ILE A 190 -16.25 -0.96 3.74
C ILE A 190 -16.11 -0.50 2.29
N ASP A 191 -15.66 -1.41 1.43
CA ASP A 191 -15.80 -1.37 -0.01
C ASP A 191 -16.67 -2.56 -0.43
N ASP A 192 -17.98 -2.37 -0.47
CA ASP A 192 -18.97 -3.35 -0.88
C ASP A 192 -19.51 -3.09 -2.28
N GLN A 193 -19.14 -1.95 -2.87
CA GLN A 193 -19.52 -1.53 -4.20
C GLN A 193 -18.43 -1.78 -5.26
N GLU A 194 -17.33 -2.46 -4.88
CA GLU A 194 -16.21 -2.74 -5.78
C GLU A 194 -15.53 -1.45 -6.28
N GLU A 195 -15.33 -0.48 -5.37
CA GLU A 195 -14.81 0.85 -5.70
C GLU A 195 -13.39 0.83 -6.26
N TYR A 196 -12.58 -0.16 -5.87
CA TYR A 196 -11.19 -0.28 -6.30
C TYR A 196 -10.96 -1.41 -7.30
N LEU A 197 -11.49 -2.60 -7.04
CA LEU A 197 -11.33 -3.78 -7.89
C LEU A 197 -12.68 -4.43 -8.15
N LEU A 198 -13.04 -4.59 -9.43
CA LEU A 198 -14.25 -5.31 -9.81
C LEU A 198 -14.25 -6.75 -9.26
N GLY A 199 -15.36 -7.18 -8.71
CA GLY A 199 -15.52 -8.50 -8.12
C GLY A 199 -14.87 -8.66 -6.75
N VAL A 200 -14.29 -7.60 -6.15
CA VAL A 200 -13.66 -7.65 -4.82
C VAL A 200 -14.38 -6.73 -3.85
N LYS A 201 -14.71 -7.28 -2.69
CA LYS A 201 -15.20 -6.52 -1.53
C LYS A 201 -14.16 -6.54 -0.42
N ALA A 202 -14.11 -5.47 0.35
CA ALA A 202 -13.13 -5.32 1.42
C ALA A 202 -13.71 -4.59 2.64
N ILE A 203 -13.18 -4.92 3.81
CA ILE A 203 -13.37 -4.17 5.04
C ILE A 203 -12.01 -3.85 5.63
N SER A 204 -11.80 -2.60 6.02
CA SER A 204 -10.55 -2.10 6.57
C SER A 204 -10.75 -1.44 7.91
N VAL A 205 -9.79 -1.64 8.82
CA VAL A 205 -9.75 -1.02 10.15
C VAL A 205 -8.41 -0.34 10.37
N PRO A 206 -8.37 0.80 11.11
CA PRO A 206 -7.12 1.43 11.49
C PRO A 206 -6.47 0.67 12.65
N LEU A 207 -5.16 0.56 12.62
CA LEU A 207 -4.33 0.17 13.75
C LEU A 207 -3.65 1.43 14.28
N ARG A 208 -3.72 1.68 15.58
CA ARG A 208 -3.32 2.94 16.19
C ARG A 208 -2.29 2.73 17.28
N ASP A 209 -1.43 3.71 17.43
CA ASP A 209 -0.62 3.92 18.62
C ASP A 209 -0.99 5.26 19.29
N PHE A 210 -0.14 5.74 20.20
CA PHE A 210 -0.31 7.02 20.88
C PHE A 210 -0.20 8.25 19.96
N GLN A 211 0.33 8.10 18.74
CA GLN A 211 0.47 9.19 17.77
C GLN A 211 -0.68 9.21 16.73
N GLY A 212 -1.42 8.10 16.59
CA GLY A 212 -2.55 8.01 15.69
C GLY A 212 -2.58 6.72 14.86
N VAL A 213 -3.04 6.79 13.61
CA VAL A 213 -3.14 5.63 12.72
C VAL A 213 -1.77 5.33 12.10
N VAL A 214 -1.16 4.22 12.52
CA VAL A 214 0.16 3.77 12.04
C VAL A 214 0.08 2.75 10.91
N ALA A 215 -0.98 1.94 10.89
CA ALA A 215 -1.24 0.94 9.87
C ALA A 215 -2.74 0.73 9.66
N ALA A 216 -3.10 -0.01 8.64
CA ALA A 216 -4.46 -0.50 8.44
C ALA A 216 -4.43 -2.00 8.14
N MET A 217 -5.41 -2.72 8.69
CA MET A 217 -5.65 -4.13 8.40
C MET A 217 -6.92 -4.28 7.59
N THR A 218 -6.88 -5.07 6.53
CA THR A 218 -7.97 -5.23 5.57
C THR A 218 -8.27 -6.69 5.34
N ILE A 219 -9.54 -7.08 5.43
CA ILE A 219 -10.03 -8.36 4.90
C ILE A 219 -10.58 -8.09 3.52
N ALA A 220 -10.05 -8.78 2.51
CA ALA A 220 -10.49 -8.67 1.11
C ALA A 220 -10.83 -10.04 0.52
N GLY A 221 -11.86 -10.08 -0.30
CA GLY A 221 -12.28 -11.33 -0.95
C GLY A 221 -13.19 -11.09 -2.13
N PHE A 222 -13.27 -12.09 -3.00
CA PHE A 222 -14.14 -12.04 -4.16
C PHE A 222 -15.62 -12.08 -3.77
N THR A 223 -16.42 -11.35 -4.53
CA THR A 223 -17.88 -11.40 -4.43
C THR A 223 -18.39 -12.73 -5.01
N SER A 224 -19.14 -13.49 -4.22
CA SER A 224 -20.02 -14.51 -4.78
C SER A 224 -21.41 -13.91 -5.02
N ARG A 225 -22.18 -14.47 -5.95
CA ARG A 225 -23.57 -14.02 -6.22
C ARG A 225 -24.47 -13.97 -4.97
N SER A 226 -24.06 -14.64 -3.89
CA SER A 226 -24.76 -14.70 -2.59
C SER A 226 -24.09 -13.88 -1.49
N SER A 227 -22.93 -13.25 -1.72
CA SER A 227 -22.26 -12.47 -0.69
C SER A 227 -22.76 -11.02 -0.69
N GLY A 228 -23.67 -10.72 0.21
CA GLY A 228 -24.03 -9.35 0.59
C GLY A 228 -22.86 -8.57 1.22
N GLU A 229 -23.17 -7.54 1.98
CA GLU A 229 -22.22 -6.81 2.82
C GLU A 229 -21.41 -7.77 3.72
N PRO A 230 -20.20 -7.37 4.19
CA PRO A 230 -19.47 -8.14 5.20
C PRO A 230 -20.41 -8.45 6.37
N SER A 231 -20.47 -9.73 6.77
CA SER A 231 -21.35 -10.10 7.87
C SER A 231 -21.02 -9.33 9.14
N GLN A 232 -22.01 -9.06 10.00
CA GLN A 232 -21.79 -8.39 11.28
C GLN A 232 -20.72 -9.12 12.11
N ALA A 233 -20.64 -10.44 12.00
CA ALA A 233 -19.61 -11.25 12.65
C ALA A 233 -18.20 -10.92 12.13
N THR A 234 -18.03 -10.72 10.81
CA THR A 234 -16.75 -10.29 10.22
C THR A 234 -16.37 -8.89 10.67
N ILE A 235 -17.32 -7.95 10.70
CA ILE A 235 -17.11 -6.59 11.16
C ILE A 235 -16.66 -6.61 12.62
N SER A 236 -17.36 -7.32 13.48
CA SER A 236 -17.02 -7.43 14.91
C SER A 236 -15.64 -8.07 15.12
N ALA A 237 -15.31 -9.14 14.38
CA ALA A 237 -14.03 -9.82 14.52
C ALA A 237 -12.84 -8.90 14.14
N ILE A 238 -12.91 -8.21 13.00
CA ILE A 238 -11.79 -7.34 12.57
C ILE A 238 -11.67 -6.10 13.45
N THR A 239 -12.78 -5.51 13.92
CA THR A 239 -12.75 -4.35 14.81
C THR A 239 -12.23 -4.73 16.20
N GLN A 240 -12.60 -5.90 16.73
CA GLN A 240 -12.05 -6.40 17.99
C GLN A 240 -10.53 -6.64 17.87
N ALA A 241 -10.10 -7.32 16.82
CA ALA A 241 -8.67 -7.53 16.56
C ALA A 241 -7.90 -6.21 16.47
N ALA A 242 -8.46 -5.20 15.79
CA ALA A 242 -7.83 -3.88 15.70
C ALA A 242 -7.71 -3.18 17.05
N ALA A 243 -8.72 -3.31 17.91
CA ALA A 243 -8.68 -2.76 19.26
C ALA A 243 -7.60 -3.44 20.13
N ASP A 244 -7.50 -4.77 20.06
CA ASP A 244 -6.51 -5.54 20.83
C ASP A 244 -5.08 -5.26 20.35
N ILE A 245 -4.88 -5.15 19.03
CA ILE A 245 -3.59 -4.76 18.44
C ILE A 245 -3.21 -3.35 18.86
N SER A 246 -4.13 -2.38 18.76
CA SER A 246 -3.85 -0.98 19.09
C SER A 246 -3.45 -0.81 20.55
N LYS A 247 -4.06 -1.57 21.50
CA LYS A 247 -3.60 -1.62 22.90
C LYS A 247 -2.15 -2.12 23.03
N GLN A 248 -1.76 -3.11 22.24
CA GLN A 248 -0.38 -3.61 22.26
C GLN A 248 0.60 -2.62 21.63
N LEU A 249 0.12 -1.75 20.72
CA LEU A 249 0.90 -0.67 20.12
C LEU A 249 1.00 0.58 21.00
N GLY A 250 0.36 0.59 22.15
CA GLY A 250 0.45 1.70 23.12
C GLY A 250 -0.65 2.76 23.01
N GLN A 251 -1.80 2.41 22.40
CA GLN A 251 -3.01 3.25 22.42
C GLN A 251 -3.69 3.22 23.79
#